data_056694a15b2d6887382496f61788e41d
#
_entry.id   056694a15b2d6887382496f61788e41d
#
_cell.length_a   1.000
_cell.length_b   1.000
_cell.length_c   1.000
_cell.angle_alpha   90.00
_cell.angle_beta   90.00
_cell.angle_gamma   90.00
#
_symmetry.space_group_name_H-M   'P 1'
#
loop_
_entity.id
_entity.type
_entity.pdbx_description
1 polymer ?
#
loop_
_entity_poly.entity_id
_entity_poly.type
_entity_poly.pdbx_seq_one_letter_code
_entity_poly.pdbx_strand_id
1 'polypeptide(L)'
;MIVEEAAEILEGQLVAVIPPSVQHLIMIGDHKQLRPIVHFIRLKKRHHLDVSMFERLVNCELPFRQLRYQCRMRDEFVDLLRELKLYEELKTNDKVIA
;
A
#
# COMPACT_ATOMS: atom_id res chain seq x y z
N MET A 1 -1.08 -16.93 -4.87
CA MET A 1 0.09 -16.20 -4.36
C MET A 1 -0.40 -15.02 -3.52
N ILE A 2 0.16 -14.84 -2.36
CA ILE A 2 -0.15 -13.70 -1.46
C ILE A 2 1.13 -12.90 -1.26
N VAL A 3 1.05 -11.59 -1.41
CA VAL A 3 2.16 -10.65 -1.27
C VAL A 3 1.81 -9.64 -0.20
N GLU A 4 2.55 -9.64 0.91
CA GLU A 4 2.45 -8.65 1.98
C GLU A 4 3.41 -7.49 1.72
N GLU A 5 3.10 -6.31 2.26
CA GLU A 5 3.85 -5.06 2.04
C GLU A 5 4.10 -4.76 0.55
N ALA A 6 3.09 -5.06 -0.28
CA ALA A 6 3.21 -5.00 -1.73
C ALA A 6 3.53 -3.59 -2.27
N ALA A 7 3.22 -2.55 -1.51
CA ALA A 7 3.52 -1.17 -1.89
C ALA A 7 5.02 -0.80 -1.76
N GLU A 8 5.81 -1.61 -1.07
CA GLU A 8 7.25 -1.39 -0.89
C GLU A 8 8.11 -2.20 -1.87
N ILE A 9 7.51 -3.02 -2.73
CA ILE A 9 8.19 -3.91 -3.66
C ILE A 9 8.28 -3.26 -5.05
N LEU A 10 9.47 -3.25 -5.63
CA LEU A 10 9.65 -2.84 -7.04
C LEU A 10 8.81 -3.74 -7.95
N GLU A 11 8.11 -3.16 -8.91
CA GLU A 11 7.25 -3.92 -9.82
C GLU A 11 8.03 -4.99 -10.58
N GLY A 12 9.22 -4.69 -11.07
CA GLY A 12 10.06 -5.66 -11.74
C GLY A 12 10.47 -6.85 -10.89
N GLN A 13 10.72 -6.63 -9.59
CA GLN A 13 11.01 -7.72 -8.65
C GLN A 13 9.79 -8.60 -8.42
N LEU A 14 8.61 -8.00 -8.26
CA LEU A 14 7.37 -8.75 -8.08
C LEU A 14 7.05 -9.60 -9.32
N VAL A 15 7.13 -9.02 -10.51
CA VAL A 15 6.90 -9.74 -11.77
C VAL A 15 7.84 -10.93 -11.92
N ALA A 16 9.12 -10.77 -11.53
CA ALA A 16 10.12 -11.82 -11.64
C ALA A 16 9.84 -13.05 -10.74
N VAL A 17 9.11 -12.88 -9.64
CA VAL A 17 8.80 -13.98 -8.70
C VAL A 17 7.41 -14.59 -8.87
N ILE A 18 6.56 -14.00 -9.71
CA ILE A 18 5.24 -14.56 -10.00
C ILE A 18 5.41 -15.78 -10.92
N PRO A 19 5.08 -17.02 -10.46
CA PRO A 19 5.19 -18.19 -11.31
C PRO A 19 4.07 -18.19 -12.37
N PRO A 20 4.34 -18.79 -13.57
CA PRO A 20 3.32 -18.88 -14.63
C PRO A 20 2.05 -19.64 -14.24
N SER A 21 2.13 -20.47 -13.20
CA SER A 21 1.01 -21.27 -12.69
C SER A 21 0.08 -20.51 -11.73
N VAL A 22 0.37 -19.26 -11.40
CA VAL A 22 -0.47 -18.47 -10.49
C VAL A 22 -1.84 -18.21 -11.12
N GLN A 23 -2.87 -18.60 -10.41
CA GLN A 23 -4.26 -18.33 -10.79
C GLN A 23 -4.85 -17.12 -10.05
N HIS A 24 -4.41 -16.89 -8.82
CA HIS A 24 -4.84 -15.78 -7.99
C HIS A 24 -3.64 -15.06 -7.40
N LEU A 25 -3.62 -13.75 -7.55
CA LEU A 25 -2.64 -12.87 -6.93
C LEU A 25 -3.36 -11.94 -5.96
N ILE A 26 -3.03 -12.06 -4.67
CA ILE A 26 -3.55 -11.21 -3.61
C ILE A 26 -2.40 -10.33 -3.11
N MET A 27 -2.55 -9.04 -3.25
CA MET A 27 -1.58 -8.06 -2.76
C MET A 27 -2.16 -7.30 -1.58
N ILE A 28 -1.39 -7.23 -0.50
CA ILE A 28 -1.75 -6.53 0.74
C ILE A 28 -0.69 -5.45 0.96
N GLY A 29 -1.11 -4.21 1.13
CA GLY A 29 -0.17 -3.11 1.32
C GLY A 29 -0.86 -1.78 1.56
N ASP A 30 -0.05 -0.74 1.66
CA ASP A 30 -0.49 0.64 1.82
C ASP A 30 0.42 1.57 1.02
N HIS A 31 -0.07 2.05 -0.11
CA HIS A 31 0.69 2.93 -1.01
C HIS A 31 0.86 4.36 -0.47
N LYS A 32 0.20 4.71 0.63
CA LYS A 32 0.38 5.99 1.35
C LYS A 32 1.52 5.96 2.35
N GLN A 33 2.09 4.79 2.62
CA GLN A 33 3.27 4.60 3.44
C GLN A 33 4.55 4.63 2.58
N LEU A 34 5.51 3.77 2.87
CA LEU A 34 6.78 3.75 2.17
C LEU A 34 6.64 3.19 0.74
N ARG A 35 7.32 3.84 -0.19
CA ARG A 35 7.48 3.40 -1.57
C ARG A 35 8.72 2.51 -1.72
N PRO A 36 8.83 1.74 -2.82
CA PRO A 36 10.06 1.01 -3.14
C PRO A 36 11.29 1.91 -3.14
N ILE A 37 12.40 1.41 -2.61
CA ILE A 37 13.66 2.14 -2.57
C ILE A 37 14.34 2.07 -3.92
N VAL A 38 14.61 3.23 -4.52
CA VAL A 38 15.33 3.37 -5.79
C VAL A 38 16.53 4.28 -5.59
N HIS A 39 17.72 3.72 -5.74
CA HIS A 39 18.97 4.46 -5.53
C HIS A 39 19.31 5.45 -6.66
N PHE A 40 18.82 5.21 -7.86
CA PHE A 40 19.08 6.07 -9.01
C PHE A 40 17.97 7.10 -9.24
N ILE A 41 18.24 8.34 -8.88
CA ILE A 41 17.27 9.45 -8.98
C ILE A 41 16.71 9.64 -10.38
N ARG A 42 17.51 9.41 -11.44
CA ARG A 42 17.05 9.52 -12.83
C ARG A 42 15.95 8.50 -13.16
N LEU A 43 16.11 7.26 -12.71
CA LEU A 43 15.14 6.19 -12.93
C LEU A 43 13.83 6.47 -12.14
N LYS A 44 13.97 7.00 -10.94
CA LYS A 44 12.82 7.41 -10.12
C LYS A 44 12.02 8.53 -10.80
N LYS A 45 12.68 9.61 -11.22
CA LYS A 45 12.01 10.81 -11.77
C LYS A 45 11.50 10.63 -13.19
N ARG A 46 12.24 9.94 -14.06
CA ARG A 46 11.89 9.82 -15.49
C ARG A 46 11.03 8.61 -15.80
N HIS A 47 11.22 7.52 -15.07
CA HIS A 47 10.60 6.24 -15.38
C HIS A 47 9.67 5.73 -14.28
N HIS A 48 9.40 6.53 -13.25
CA HIS A 48 8.51 6.18 -12.15
C HIS A 48 8.81 4.80 -11.53
N LEU A 49 10.09 4.46 -11.43
CA LEU A 49 10.52 3.15 -10.92
C LEU A 49 10.16 2.94 -9.45
N ASP A 50 9.92 4.02 -8.70
CA ASP A 50 9.47 4.00 -7.31
C ASP A 50 7.96 3.76 -7.13
N VAL A 51 7.24 3.57 -8.22
CA VAL A 51 5.82 3.20 -8.18
C VAL A 51 5.73 1.67 -8.21
N SER A 52 5.19 1.07 -7.13
CA SER A 52 4.97 -0.37 -7.07
C SER A 52 3.85 -0.81 -8.01
N MET A 53 3.81 -2.10 -8.33
CA MET A 53 2.65 -2.69 -9.02
C MET A 53 1.35 -2.43 -8.24
N PHE A 54 1.40 -2.55 -6.92
CA PHE A 54 0.27 -2.28 -6.04
C PHE A 54 -0.28 -0.86 -6.23
N GLU A 55 0.57 0.16 -6.11
CA GLU A 55 0.18 1.57 -6.30
C GLU A 55 -0.34 1.82 -7.72
N ARG A 56 0.34 1.28 -8.74
CA ARG A 56 -0.09 1.43 -10.12
C ARG A 56 -1.48 0.85 -10.38
N LEU A 57 -1.75 -0.35 -9.86
CA LEU A 57 -3.06 -0.99 -10.03
C LEU A 57 -4.17 -0.26 -9.28
N VAL A 58 -3.89 0.28 -8.10
CA VAL A 58 -4.85 1.16 -7.37
C VAL A 58 -5.15 2.41 -8.18
N ASN A 59 -4.12 3.05 -8.76
CA ASN A 59 -4.29 4.25 -9.59
C ASN A 59 -5.02 3.95 -10.92
N CYS A 60 -4.96 2.72 -11.40
CA CYS A 60 -5.73 2.25 -12.56
C CYS A 60 -7.18 1.84 -12.21
N GLU A 61 -7.62 2.14 -11.00
CA GLU A 61 -8.99 1.88 -10.53
C GLU A 61 -9.40 0.39 -10.57
N LEU A 62 -8.43 -0.52 -10.47
CA LEU A 62 -8.75 -1.93 -10.31
C LEU A 62 -9.48 -2.16 -8.97
N PRO A 63 -10.46 -3.07 -8.93
CA PRO A 63 -11.21 -3.34 -7.71
C PRO A 63 -10.30 -3.73 -6.54
N PHE A 64 -10.42 -3.02 -5.44
CA PHE A 64 -9.71 -3.30 -4.19
C PHE A 64 -10.62 -3.11 -2.98
N ARG A 65 -10.18 -3.61 -1.84
CA ARG A 65 -10.85 -3.41 -0.55
C ARG A 65 -9.92 -2.64 0.37
N GLN A 66 -10.43 -1.57 0.94
CA GLN A 66 -9.71 -0.77 1.93
C GLN A 66 -10.20 -1.12 3.33
N LEU A 67 -9.26 -1.47 4.22
CA LEU A 67 -9.56 -1.64 5.62
C LEU A 67 -9.75 -0.26 6.27
N ARG A 68 -10.82 -0.11 7.05
CA ARG A 68 -11.22 1.17 7.65
C ARG A 68 -10.96 1.24 9.14
N TYR A 69 -10.81 0.09 9.79
CA TYR A 69 -10.62 0.00 11.24
C TYR A 69 -9.16 -0.30 11.57
N GLN A 70 -8.59 0.54 12.41
CA GLN A 70 -7.27 0.31 12.98
C GLN A 70 -7.39 -0.18 14.43
N CYS A 71 -6.38 -0.93 14.91
CA CYS A 71 -6.34 -1.52 16.24
C CYS A 71 -5.03 -1.17 16.98
N ARG A 72 -4.23 -0.25 16.49
CA ARG A 72 -2.86 -0.01 16.97
C ARG A 72 -2.68 1.34 17.66
N MET A 73 -3.32 2.39 17.13
CA MET A 73 -3.11 3.77 17.58
C MET A 73 -4.24 4.27 18.46
N ARG A 74 -3.94 5.27 19.29
CA ARG A 74 -4.95 6.04 20.03
C ARG A 74 -5.74 6.94 19.09
N ASP A 75 -6.96 7.33 19.51
CA ASP A 75 -7.87 8.14 18.71
C ASP A 75 -7.29 9.49 18.31
N GLU A 76 -6.50 10.11 19.17
CA GLU A 76 -5.89 11.43 18.88
C GLU A 76 -4.97 11.37 17.65
N PHE A 77 -4.25 10.26 17.45
CA PHE A 77 -3.42 10.05 16.26
C PHE A 77 -4.27 9.77 15.02
N VAL A 78 -5.40 9.08 15.19
CA VAL A 78 -6.33 8.81 14.10
C VAL A 78 -6.97 10.11 13.61
N ASP A 79 -7.35 11.00 14.55
CA ASP A 79 -7.90 12.31 14.24
C ASP A 79 -6.88 13.16 13.47
N LEU A 80 -5.61 13.16 13.88
CA LEU A 80 -4.54 13.84 13.16
C LEU A 80 -4.39 13.32 11.72
N LEU A 81 -4.43 12.01 11.51
CA LEU A 81 -4.33 11.42 10.18
C LEU A 81 -5.54 11.77 9.29
N ARG A 82 -6.73 11.91 9.87
CA ARG A 82 -7.92 12.38 9.16
C ARG A 82 -7.80 13.86 8.78
N GLU A 83 -7.34 14.71 9.69
CA GLU A 83 -7.12 16.15 9.44
C GLU A 83 -6.09 16.37 8.33
N LEU A 84 -5.04 15.55 8.28
CA LEU A 84 -4.05 15.57 7.21
C LEU A 84 -4.56 14.96 5.89
N LYS A 85 -5.80 14.48 5.84
CA LYS A 85 -6.43 13.84 4.68
C LYS A 85 -5.65 12.65 4.12
N LEU A 86 -4.86 12.00 4.95
CA LEU A 86 -4.12 10.79 4.56
C LEU A 86 -5.03 9.56 4.56
N TYR A 87 -5.89 9.44 5.58
CA TYR A 87 -6.81 8.32 5.77
C TYR A 87 -8.17 8.83 6.26
N GLU A 88 -8.95 9.40 5.36
CA GLU A 88 -10.21 10.11 5.71
C GLU A 88 -11.27 9.21 6.37
N GLU A 89 -11.33 7.94 5.98
CA GLU A 89 -12.31 6.98 6.49
C GLU A 89 -11.78 6.09 7.64
N LEU A 90 -10.60 6.37 8.17
CA LEU A 90 -9.99 5.56 9.23
C LEU A 90 -10.77 5.70 10.54
N LYS A 91 -11.08 4.57 11.17
CA LYS A 91 -11.76 4.49 12.47
C LYS A 91 -10.98 3.60 13.43
N THR A 92 -11.03 3.91 14.70
CA THR A 92 -10.47 3.04 15.74
C THR A 92 -11.44 1.92 16.06
N ASN A 93 -10.92 0.70 16.20
CA ASN A 93 -11.71 -0.44 16.62
C ASN A 93 -12.04 -0.29 18.13
N ASP A 94 -13.26 -0.57 18.53
CA ASP A 94 -13.74 -0.43 19.92
C ASP A 94 -12.89 -1.19 20.95
N LYS A 95 -12.18 -2.24 20.51
CA LYS A 95 -11.27 -3.02 21.38
C LYS A 95 -10.03 -2.23 21.80
N VAL A 96 -9.69 -1.14 21.13
CA VAL A 96 -8.53 -0.29 21.44
C VAL A 96 -8.89 0.83 22.40
N ILE A 97 -10.13 1.25 22.41
CA ILE A 97 -10.66 2.34 23.26
C ILE A 97 -10.83 1.90 24.71
N ALA A 98 -10.88 0.65 24.94
CA ALA A 98 -11.08 0.09 26.30
C ALA A 98 -9.85 0.20 27.20
#